data_c7d9b4b66e74ce87d80286522dc86e63
#
_entry.id   c7d9b4b66e74ce87d80286522dc86e63
#
_cell.length_a   1.000
_cell.length_b   1.000
_cell.length_c   1.000
_cell.angle_alpha   90.00
_cell.angle_beta   90.00
_cell.angle_gamma   90.00
#
_symmetry.space_group_name_H-M   'P 1'
#
loop_
_entity.id
_entity.type
_entity.pdbx_description
1 polymer ?
#
loop_
_entity_poly.entity_id
_entity_poly.type
_entity_poly.pdbx_seq_one_letter_code
_entity_poly.pdbx_strand_id
1 'polypeptide(L)'
;CLASRSLLAVAPAMNQGMWKNPSTQKNLGYLRNRGIHIFGPAEGSQACGDTGPGRMIEPKDIAELTADLFETGSLAGIKVVITAGPTREAIDPVRYISNNSSGKMGYALAEAASEAGAETILISGPVNLKPPSRAKTVYVTSAREMHIAALEEAVNCQLFIACSSAVSYSHL
;
A
#
# COMPACT_ATOMS: atom_id res chain seq x y z
N CYS A 1 21.08 -1.87 -20.44
CA CYS A 1 19.87 -2.70 -20.29
C CYS A 1 20.13 -4.17 -20.64
N LEU A 2 20.79 -4.51 -21.77
CA LEU A 2 20.95 -5.92 -22.20
C LEU A 2 21.82 -6.77 -21.27
N ALA A 3 22.71 -6.17 -20.49
CA ALA A 3 23.58 -6.86 -19.51
C ALA A 3 23.00 -6.90 -18.10
N SER A 4 21.86 -6.26 -17.87
CA SER A 4 21.21 -6.23 -16.56
C SER A 4 20.51 -7.55 -16.28
N ARG A 5 20.64 -8.02 -15.03
CA ARG A 5 19.85 -9.13 -14.48
C ARG A 5 18.61 -8.64 -13.69
N SER A 6 18.48 -7.31 -13.54
CA SER A 6 17.35 -6.72 -12.84
C SER A 6 16.09 -6.76 -13.68
N LEU A 7 14.93 -6.71 -13.03
CA LEU A 7 13.66 -6.47 -13.69
C LEU A 7 13.73 -5.15 -14.47
N LEU A 8 13.17 -5.15 -15.66
CA LEU A 8 13.09 -3.96 -16.50
C LEU A 8 11.63 -3.56 -16.68
N ALA A 9 11.38 -2.28 -16.45
CA ALA A 9 10.10 -1.64 -16.73
C ALA A 9 10.31 -0.42 -17.62
N VAL A 10 9.35 -0.12 -18.48
CA VAL A 10 9.35 1.03 -19.39
C VAL A 10 8.04 1.78 -19.22
N ALA A 11 8.11 3.08 -18.95
CA ALA A 11 6.95 3.98 -18.97
C ALA A 11 6.98 4.82 -20.26
N PRO A 12 6.29 4.39 -21.34
CA PRO A 12 6.34 5.08 -22.62
C PRO A 12 5.58 6.40 -22.60
N ALA A 13 6.16 7.40 -23.31
CA ALA A 13 5.50 8.66 -23.62
C ALA A 13 5.76 9.04 -25.06
N MET A 14 4.73 9.28 -25.84
CA MET A 14 4.82 9.66 -27.24
C MET A 14 3.50 10.22 -27.77
N ASN A 15 3.53 10.87 -28.93
CA ASN A 15 2.31 11.29 -29.63
C ASN A 15 1.39 10.10 -29.89
N GLN A 16 0.06 10.34 -29.84
CA GLN A 16 -0.94 9.30 -30.06
C GLN A 16 -0.82 8.57 -31.40
N GLY A 17 -0.42 9.29 -32.46
CA GLY A 17 -0.18 8.70 -33.77
C GLY A 17 1.04 7.75 -33.77
N MET A 18 2.10 8.12 -33.06
CA MET A 18 3.25 7.23 -32.81
C MET A 18 2.85 6.01 -31.99
N TRP A 19 2.05 6.20 -30.95
CA TRP A 19 1.57 5.10 -30.11
C TRP A 19 0.75 4.08 -30.90
N LYS A 20 -0.18 4.56 -31.74
CA LYS A 20 -1.04 3.71 -32.57
C LYS A 20 -0.32 3.08 -33.77
N ASN A 21 0.90 3.52 -34.08
CA ASN A 21 1.64 3.01 -35.23
C ASN A 21 1.91 1.50 -35.09
N PRO A 22 1.66 0.70 -36.14
CA PRO A 22 1.88 -0.74 -36.11
C PRO A 22 3.32 -1.17 -35.71
N SER A 23 4.32 -0.39 -36.10
CA SER A 23 5.70 -0.65 -35.72
C SER A 23 5.93 -0.48 -34.24
N THR A 24 5.35 0.55 -33.63
CA THR A 24 5.40 0.76 -32.17
C THR A 24 4.73 -0.38 -31.43
N GLN A 25 3.54 -0.79 -31.85
CA GLN A 25 2.81 -1.89 -31.23
C GLN A 25 3.55 -3.23 -31.37
N LYS A 26 4.18 -3.47 -32.55
CA LYS A 26 5.03 -4.65 -32.74
C LYS A 26 6.24 -4.64 -31.78
N ASN A 27 6.91 -3.50 -31.62
CA ASN A 27 8.04 -3.36 -30.71
C ASN A 27 7.63 -3.58 -29.25
N LEU A 28 6.47 -3.06 -28.84
CA LEU A 28 5.90 -3.32 -27.51
C LEU A 28 5.63 -4.82 -27.29
N GLY A 29 5.11 -5.52 -28.30
CA GLY A 29 4.96 -6.97 -28.26
C GLY A 29 6.28 -7.70 -28.02
N TYR A 30 7.35 -7.28 -28.70
CA TYR A 30 8.70 -7.84 -28.48
C TYR A 30 9.20 -7.59 -27.06
N LEU A 31 8.99 -6.38 -26.51
CA LEU A 31 9.41 -6.06 -25.16
C LEU A 31 8.66 -6.92 -24.13
N ARG A 32 7.34 -7.03 -24.27
CA ARG A 32 6.50 -7.88 -23.38
C ARG A 32 6.93 -9.35 -23.43
N ASN A 33 7.18 -9.88 -24.63
CA ASN A 33 7.62 -11.27 -24.80
C ASN A 33 9.01 -11.55 -24.20
N ARG A 34 9.80 -10.50 -23.93
CA ARG A 34 11.08 -10.57 -23.23
C ARG A 34 10.96 -10.34 -21.72
N GLY A 35 9.76 -10.29 -21.18
CA GLY A 35 9.52 -10.06 -19.76
C GLY A 35 9.75 -8.61 -19.31
N ILE A 36 9.73 -7.65 -20.25
CA ILE A 36 9.84 -6.23 -19.91
C ILE A 36 8.44 -5.70 -19.59
N HIS A 37 8.30 -5.11 -18.42
CA HIS A 37 7.05 -4.53 -17.97
C HIS A 37 6.79 -3.18 -18.64
N ILE A 38 5.55 -2.95 -19.10
CA ILE A 38 5.17 -1.71 -19.77
C ILE A 38 4.11 -1.00 -18.91
N PHE A 39 4.47 0.16 -18.35
CA PHE A 39 3.61 0.96 -17.51
C PHE A 39 2.93 2.08 -18.29
N GLY A 40 1.65 1.95 -18.57
CA GLY A 40 0.92 2.89 -19.38
C GLY A 40 1.05 2.63 -20.91
N PRO A 41 0.95 3.67 -21.75
CA PRO A 41 0.72 5.09 -21.40
C PRO A 41 -0.71 5.36 -20.92
N ALA A 42 -0.90 6.54 -20.29
CA ALA A 42 -2.21 7.08 -20.01
C ALA A 42 -2.83 7.77 -21.24
N GLU A 43 -4.13 8.05 -21.14
CA GLU A 43 -4.82 8.93 -22.08
C GLU A 43 -4.85 10.37 -21.53
N GLY A 44 -4.80 11.34 -22.42
CA GLY A 44 -4.88 12.74 -22.02
C GLY A 44 -4.30 13.70 -23.06
N SER A 45 -4.23 14.98 -22.66
CA SER A 45 -3.63 16.04 -23.48
C SER A 45 -2.12 15.84 -23.57
N GLN A 46 -1.57 16.04 -24.74
CA GLN A 46 -0.16 15.88 -25.09
C GLN A 46 0.47 17.25 -25.41
N ALA A 47 1.79 17.33 -25.35
CA ALA A 47 2.51 18.58 -25.59
C ALA A 47 2.29 19.18 -26.99
N CYS A 48 1.89 18.34 -27.97
CA CYS A 48 1.53 18.78 -29.33
C CYS A 48 0.09 19.30 -29.47
N GLY A 49 -0.70 19.35 -28.39
CA GLY A 49 -2.10 19.77 -28.41
C GLY A 49 -3.10 18.66 -28.72
N ASP A 50 -2.65 17.47 -29.09
CA ASP A 50 -3.51 16.31 -29.32
C ASP A 50 -4.02 15.73 -27.99
N THR A 51 -5.15 15.02 -28.05
CA THR A 51 -5.70 14.28 -26.91
C THR A 51 -5.89 12.82 -27.31
N GLY A 52 -5.37 11.91 -26.48
CA GLY A 52 -5.46 10.47 -26.75
C GLY A 52 -4.40 9.67 -25.97
N PRO A 53 -4.26 8.36 -26.28
CA PRO A 53 -3.25 7.52 -25.66
C PRO A 53 -1.83 7.94 -26.06
N GLY A 54 -0.91 7.92 -25.11
CA GLY A 54 0.49 8.29 -25.35
C GLY A 54 1.07 9.22 -24.27
N ARG A 55 0.26 9.73 -23.36
CA ARG A 55 0.74 10.51 -22.21
C ARG A 55 1.45 9.60 -21.21
N MET A 56 2.56 10.06 -20.63
CA MET A 56 3.19 9.35 -19.51
C MET A 56 2.21 9.27 -18.33
N ILE A 57 2.18 8.13 -17.66
CA ILE A 57 1.45 7.99 -16.41
C ILE A 57 2.11 8.83 -15.32
N GLU A 58 1.34 9.16 -14.28
CA GLU A 58 1.83 10.01 -13.21
C GLU A 58 2.97 9.33 -12.42
N PRO A 59 3.94 10.09 -11.88
CA PRO A 59 5.06 9.53 -11.13
C PRO A 59 4.64 8.64 -9.96
N LYS A 60 3.51 8.95 -9.33
CA LYS A 60 2.94 8.15 -8.24
C LYS A 60 2.55 6.76 -8.73
N ASP A 61 1.88 6.69 -9.88
CA ASP A 61 1.44 5.41 -10.47
C ASP A 61 2.64 4.57 -10.92
N ILE A 62 3.71 5.21 -11.44
CA ILE A 62 4.97 4.51 -11.76
C ILE A 62 5.58 3.90 -10.50
N ALA A 63 5.59 4.65 -9.39
CA ALA A 63 6.13 4.16 -8.13
C ALA A 63 5.32 2.98 -7.58
N GLU A 64 3.99 3.05 -7.64
CA GLU A 64 3.10 1.98 -7.21
C GLU A 64 3.28 0.72 -8.09
N LEU A 65 3.22 0.85 -9.42
CA LEU A 65 3.45 -0.26 -10.34
C LEU A 65 4.86 -0.86 -10.22
N THR A 66 5.85 -0.05 -9.87
CA THR A 66 7.21 -0.56 -9.62
C THR A 66 7.24 -1.39 -8.34
N ALA A 67 6.58 -0.93 -7.27
CA ALA A 67 6.49 -1.69 -6.04
C ALA A 67 5.77 -3.04 -6.24
N ASP A 68 4.72 -3.06 -7.08
CA ASP A 68 3.97 -4.28 -7.43
C ASP A 68 4.86 -5.37 -8.07
N LEU A 69 5.92 -5.00 -8.78
CA LEU A 69 6.86 -5.97 -9.35
C LEU A 69 7.63 -6.77 -8.30
N PHE A 70 7.71 -6.27 -7.08
CA PHE A 70 8.43 -6.89 -5.96
C PHE A 70 7.50 -7.58 -4.97
N GLU A 71 6.20 -7.61 -5.25
CA GLU A 71 5.26 -8.39 -4.44
C GLU A 71 5.59 -9.88 -4.50
N THR A 72 5.80 -10.47 -3.33
CA THR A 72 6.13 -11.91 -3.25
C THR A 72 4.91 -12.79 -3.48
N GLY A 73 3.69 -12.25 -3.30
CA GLY A 73 2.43 -12.98 -3.42
C GLY A 73 2.27 -14.12 -2.40
N SER A 74 3.20 -14.26 -1.45
CA SER A 74 3.22 -15.37 -0.48
C SER A 74 2.00 -15.37 0.46
N LEU A 75 1.36 -14.21 0.64
CA LEU A 75 0.14 -14.04 1.42
C LEU A 75 -1.07 -13.67 0.55
N ALA A 76 -1.03 -13.94 -0.75
CA ALA A 76 -2.15 -13.67 -1.65
C ALA A 76 -3.41 -14.45 -1.19
N GLY A 77 -4.54 -13.73 -1.08
CA GLY A 77 -5.80 -14.29 -0.60
C GLY A 77 -5.90 -14.46 0.93
N ILE A 78 -4.89 -14.01 1.68
CA ILE A 78 -4.90 -14.01 3.14
C ILE A 78 -5.31 -12.63 3.65
N LYS A 79 -6.33 -12.57 4.50
CA LYS A 79 -6.69 -11.35 5.23
C LYS A 79 -5.89 -11.29 6.53
N VAL A 80 -5.10 -10.21 6.69
CA VAL A 80 -4.26 -9.97 7.87
C VAL A 80 -4.77 -8.75 8.62
N VAL A 81 -5.06 -8.89 9.90
CA VAL A 81 -5.47 -7.78 10.78
C VAL A 81 -4.35 -7.54 11.79
N ILE A 82 -3.93 -6.30 11.91
CA ILE A 82 -2.81 -5.90 12.77
C ILE A 82 -3.24 -4.73 13.66
N THR A 83 -3.04 -4.85 14.98
CA THR A 83 -3.20 -3.71 15.88
C THR A 83 -1.85 -3.03 16.12
N ALA A 84 -1.81 -1.70 16.19
CA ALA A 84 -0.56 -0.95 16.36
C ALA A 84 -0.74 0.31 17.23
N GLY A 85 0.35 0.76 17.80
CA GLY A 85 0.42 2.00 18.58
C GLY A 85 -0.15 1.88 20.00
N PRO A 86 -0.18 3.00 20.72
CA PRO A 86 -0.76 3.09 22.05
C PRO A 86 -2.27 3.32 21.98
N THR A 87 -2.95 3.15 23.10
CA THR A 87 -4.28 3.73 23.32
C THR A 87 -4.20 4.93 24.25
N ARG A 88 -5.22 5.78 24.25
CA ARG A 88 -5.39 6.91 25.16
C ARG A 88 -6.70 6.76 25.90
N GLU A 89 -6.61 6.73 27.20
CA GLU A 89 -7.79 6.61 28.06
C GLU A 89 -8.01 7.93 28.78
N ALA A 90 -9.12 8.60 28.47
CA ALA A 90 -9.43 9.89 29.05
C ALA A 90 -9.67 9.78 30.58
N ILE A 91 -9.00 10.63 31.33
CA ILE A 91 -9.29 10.85 32.77
C ILE A 91 -10.35 11.96 32.88
N ASP A 92 -10.18 13.00 32.10
CA ASP A 92 -11.09 14.15 31.97
C ASP A 92 -11.00 14.73 30.55
N PRO A 93 -11.69 15.79 30.19
CA PRO A 93 -11.62 16.38 28.86
C PRO A 93 -10.23 16.84 28.40
N VAL A 94 -9.27 16.98 29.33
CA VAL A 94 -7.95 17.54 29.06
C VAL A 94 -6.83 16.49 29.19
N ARG A 95 -6.97 15.55 30.14
CA ARG A 95 -5.92 14.59 30.49
C ARG A 95 -6.28 13.16 30.10
N TYR A 96 -5.28 12.40 29.71
CA TYR A 96 -5.43 10.97 29.39
C TYR A 96 -4.22 10.17 29.88
N ILE A 97 -4.44 8.87 30.11
CA ILE A 97 -3.37 7.89 30.35
C ILE A 97 -3.04 7.24 28.99
N SER A 98 -1.77 7.06 28.74
CA SER A 98 -1.27 6.38 27.53
C SER A 98 0.08 5.75 27.84
N ASN A 99 0.64 5.05 26.86
CA ASN A 99 2.02 4.56 26.91
C ASN A 99 2.88 5.17 25.80
N ASN A 100 4.19 4.93 25.86
CA ASN A 100 5.16 5.49 24.94
C ASN A 100 5.36 4.65 23.64
N SER A 101 4.42 3.78 23.30
CA SER A 101 4.52 2.99 22.07
C SER A 101 4.55 3.88 20.83
N SER A 102 5.54 3.69 19.98
CA SER A 102 5.67 4.43 18.73
C SER A 102 4.82 3.85 17.58
N GLY A 103 4.32 2.62 17.73
CA GLY A 103 3.59 1.90 16.68
C GLY A 103 4.44 1.35 15.53
N LYS A 104 5.75 1.63 15.51
CA LYS A 104 6.64 1.29 14.39
C LYS A 104 6.60 -0.17 13.98
N MET A 105 6.55 -1.10 14.94
CA MET A 105 6.53 -2.53 14.62
C MET A 105 5.26 -2.93 13.87
N GLY A 106 4.07 -2.53 14.37
CA GLY A 106 2.81 -2.86 13.71
C GLY A 106 2.69 -2.23 12.32
N TYR A 107 3.20 -1.01 12.13
CA TYR A 107 3.25 -0.35 10.82
C TYR A 107 4.18 -1.08 9.85
N ALA A 108 5.38 -1.49 10.29
CA ALA A 108 6.31 -2.26 9.46
C ALA A 108 5.74 -3.64 9.08
N LEU A 109 5.05 -4.30 10.01
CA LEU A 109 4.37 -5.56 9.72
C LEU A 109 3.22 -5.39 8.74
N ALA A 110 2.45 -4.29 8.84
CA ALA A 110 1.38 -4.01 7.90
C ALA A 110 1.91 -3.71 6.48
N GLU A 111 3.03 -3.00 6.38
CA GLU A 111 3.71 -2.77 5.12
C GLU A 111 4.21 -4.08 4.51
N ALA A 112 4.93 -4.89 5.27
CA ALA A 112 5.45 -6.18 4.83
C ALA A 112 4.33 -7.19 4.45
N ALA A 113 3.23 -7.22 5.20
CA ALA A 113 2.08 -8.08 4.86
C ALA A 113 1.44 -7.65 3.54
N SER A 114 1.28 -6.34 3.33
CA SER A 114 0.74 -5.79 2.08
C SER A 114 1.67 -6.06 0.89
N GLU A 115 2.98 -5.93 1.07
CA GLU A 115 3.99 -6.27 0.05
C GLU A 115 4.02 -7.77 -0.26
N ALA A 116 3.69 -8.59 0.72
CA ALA A 116 3.51 -10.03 0.53
C ALA A 116 2.18 -10.41 -0.15
N GLY A 117 1.34 -9.43 -0.52
CA GLY A 117 0.08 -9.65 -1.24
C GLY A 117 -1.13 -9.91 -0.36
N ALA A 118 -1.05 -9.68 0.96
CA ALA A 118 -2.18 -9.85 1.87
C ALA A 118 -3.20 -8.71 1.76
N GLU A 119 -4.48 -9.02 1.96
CA GLU A 119 -5.49 -8.03 2.32
C GLU A 119 -5.22 -7.54 3.75
N THR A 120 -4.53 -6.41 3.89
CA THR A 120 -4.03 -5.95 5.17
C THR A 120 -4.90 -4.86 5.78
N ILE A 121 -5.31 -5.05 7.04
CA ILE A 121 -6.03 -4.08 7.84
C ILE A 121 -5.19 -3.71 9.06
N LEU A 122 -4.87 -2.43 9.18
CA LEU A 122 -4.11 -1.86 10.29
C LEU A 122 -5.05 -1.09 11.21
N ILE A 123 -5.25 -1.56 12.43
CA ILE A 123 -6.00 -0.84 13.48
C ILE A 123 -4.98 -0.06 14.32
N SER A 124 -4.98 1.25 14.17
CA SER A 124 -3.95 2.10 14.75
C SER A 124 -4.48 3.00 15.86
N GLY A 125 -3.87 2.91 17.01
CA GLY A 125 -3.95 3.97 18.03
C GLY A 125 -3.21 5.24 17.58
N PRO A 126 -3.23 6.32 18.40
CA PRO A 126 -2.66 7.62 18.03
C PRO A 126 -1.14 7.57 17.90
N VAL A 127 -0.61 7.67 16.68
CA VAL A 127 0.82 7.74 16.37
C VAL A 127 1.08 8.78 15.28
N ASN A 128 2.32 9.26 15.18
CA ASN A 128 2.76 10.19 14.12
C ASN A 128 3.47 9.46 12.98
N LEU A 129 2.92 8.31 12.55
CA LEU A 129 3.46 7.55 11.43
C LEU A 129 2.54 7.70 10.21
N LYS A 130 3.13 7.72 9.03
CA LYS A 130 2.39 7.66 7.78
C LYS A 130 1.88 6.22 7.59
N PRO A 131 0.58 6.01 7.36
CA PRO A 131 0.06 4.66 7.14
C PRO A 131 0.61 4.05 5.85
N PRO A 132 0.79 2.72 5.80
CA PRO A 132 1.13 2.01 4.57
C PRO A 132 0.07 2.27 3.50
N SER A 133 0.49 2.57 2.28
CA SER A 133 -0.41 2.98 1.19
C SER A 133 -1.38 1.89 0.74
N ARG A 134 -1.01 0.63 0.93
CA ARG A 134 -1.77 -0.55 0.52
C ARG A 134 -2.57 -1.22 1.61
N ALA A 135 -2.44 -0.77 2.87
CA ALA A 135 -3.22 -1.28 3.99
C ALA A 135 -4.43 -0.39 4.25
N LYS A 136 -5.59 -0.99 4.48
CA LYS A 136 -6.75 -0.28 5.04
C LYS A 136 -6.42 0.09 6.49
N THR A 137 -6.39 1.39 6.81
CA THR A 137 -6.10 1.83 8.18
C THR A 137 -7.36 2.30 8.87
N VAL A 138 -7.63 1.70 10.05
CA VAL A 138 -8.72 2.08 10.97
C VAL A 138 -8.10 2.79 12.16
N TYR A 139 -8.43 4.06 12.35
CA TYR A 139 -7.91 4.85 13.47
C TYR A 139 -8.83 4.75 14.67
N VAL A 140 -8.24 4.52 15.82
CA VAL A 140 -8.92 4.40 17.12
C VAL A 140 -8.15 5.19 18.17
N THR A 141 -8.81 5.55 19.26
CA THR A 141 -8.19 6.31 20.35
C THR A 141 -8.08 5.48 21.62
N SER A 142 -9.16 4.83 22.04
CA SER A 142 -9.22 4.07 23.28
C SER A 142 -9.02 2.57 23.09
N ALA A 143 -8.68 1.86 24.15
CA ALA A 143 -8.61 0.40 24.14
C ALA A 143 -9.97 -0.24 23.79
N ARG A 144 -11.06 0.38 24.22
CA ARG A 144 -12.42 -0.07 23.90
C ARG A 144 -12.70 0.05 22.40
N GLU A 145 -12.36 1.17 21.76
CA GLU A 145 -12.51 1.34 20.32
C GLU A 145 -11.64 0.36 19.55
N MET A 146 -10.39 0.16 20.00
CA MET A 146 -9.48 -0.83 19.41
C MET A 146 -10.03 -2.24 19.50
N HIS A 147 -10.60 -2.60 20.63
CA HIS A 147 -11.23 -3.91 20.84
C HIS A 147 -12.42 -4.13 19.90
N ILE A 148 -13.31 -3.14 19.78
CA ILE A 148 -14.47 -3.22 18.88
C ILE A 148 -14.01 -3.38 17.44
N ALA A 149 -13.12 -2.51 16.98
CA ALA A 149 -12.59 -2.57 15.62
C ALA A 149 -11.86 -3.90 15.36
N ALA A 150 -11.11 -4.41 16.33
CA ALA A 150 -10.44 -5.69 16.23
C ALA A 150 -11.42 -6.86 16.07
N LEU A 151 -12.52 -6.88 16.82
CA LEU A 151 -13.54 -7.92 16.69
C LEU A 151 -14.27 -7.84 15.34
N GLU A 152 -14.62 -6.63 14.88
CA GLU A 152 -15.28 -6.43 13.60
C GLU A 152 -14.42 -6.89 12.42
N GLU A 153 -13.15 -6.51 12.41
CA GLU A 153 -12.24 -6.85 11.31
C GLU A 153 -11.68 -8.28 11.40
N ALA A 154 -11.68 -8.89 12.60
CA ALA A 154 -11.26 -10.28 12.79
C ALA A 154 -12.23 -11.29 12.14
N VAL A 155 -13.44 -10.88 11.81
CA VAL A 155 -14.38 -11.73 11.07
C VAL A 155 -13.76 -12.07 9.73
N ASN A 156 -13.59 -13.39 9.47
CA ASN A 156 -12.97 -13.94 8.26
C ASN A 156 -11.48 -13.57 8.07
N CYS A 157 -10.75 -13.16 9.10
CA CYS A 157 -9.30 -13.03 8.99
C CYS A 157 -8.62 -14.39 9.20
N GLN A 158 -7.54 -14.63 8.46
CA GLN A 158 -6.72 -15.83 8.60
C GLN A 158 -5.52 -15.59 9.54
N LEU A 159 -5.12 -14.33 9.71
CA LEU A 159 -4.00 -13.97 10.57
C LEU A 159 -4.31 -12.67 11.33
N PHE A 160 -4.26 -12.75 12.67
CA PHE A 160 -4.39 -11.60 13.56
C PHE A 160 -3.09 -11.37 14.32
N ILE A 161 -2.54 -10.15 14.25
CA ILE A 161 -1.28 -9.79 14.90
C ILE A 161 -1.52 -8.66 15.90
N ALA A 162 -1.39 -8.94 17.19
CA ALA A 162 -1.54 -7.97 18.25
C ALA A 162 -0.18 -7.31 18.55
N CYS A 163 0.05 -6.10 18.01
CA CYS A 163 1.25 -5.29 18.23
C CYS A 163 0.98 -3.97 18.94
N SER A 164 -0.27 -3.71 19.34
CA SER A 164 -0.63 -2.51 20.07
C SER A 164 -0.17 -2.58 21.53
N SER A 165 0.03 -1.42 22.14
CA SER A 165 0.21 -1.26 23.57
C SER A 165 -1.05 -0.61 24.14
N ALA A 166 -2.08 -1.41 24.37
CA ALA A 166 -3.30 -0.95 25.01
C ALA A 166 -3.08 -0.73 26.52
N VAL A 167 -3.76 0.25 27.08
CA VAL A 167 -3.77 0.44 28.55
C VAL A 167 -4.63 -0.66 29.18
N SER A 168 -4.08 -1.35 30.17
CA SER A 168 -4.82 -2.35 30.94
C SER A 168 -5.31 -1.76 32.25
N TYR A 169 -6.62 -1.82 32.50
CA TYR A 169 -7.24 -1.36 33.75
C TYR A 169 -7.33 -2.45 34.84
N SER A 170 -6.67 -3.57 34.68
CA SER A 170 -6.79 -4.69 35.61
C SER A 170 -6.29 -4.39 37.03
N HIS A 171 -5.80 -3.17 37.29
CA HIS A 171 -5.25 -2.75 38.58
C HIS A 171 -5.58 -1.28 39.02
N LEU A 172 -6.67 -0.70 38.50
CA LEU A 172 -7.20 0.56 39.01
C LEU A 172 -8.52 0.34 39.73
#